data_0ba4819603683f7ace4767eed119d0e8
#
_entry.id   0ba4819603683f7ace4767eed119d0e8
#
_cell.length_a   1.000
_cell.length_b   1.000
_cell.length_c   1.000
_cell.angle_alpha   90.00
_cell.angle_beta   90.00
_cell.angle_gamma   90.00
#
_symmetry.space_group_name_H-M   'P 1'
#
loop_
_entity.id
_entity.type
_entity.pdbx_description
1 polymer ?
#
loop_
_entity_poly.entity_id
_entity_poly.type
_entity_poly.pdbx_seq_one_letter_code
_entity_poly.pdbx_strand_id
1 'polypeptide(L)'
;MGNSGQAGLHNPEKTPTVQARYRIYRRSNRSRGTYYAQDVTTGSRESLGTKNKTEAQKLLQAKNEAQIQPVLSRELAKVYLHTQDPDFGTRTWLDVARLIDTSYDGNTKTRFQKFLKSHPVRRLMSRRLIETSASDFLSVFSHPRAGVSTNVQLRILHNRALDLEWILKPVLSRRAWPKIRYASRHGITREQHEAVLRVTPNKEYRLYFELLWHTGGSQTDIASLTAEDIDWGTRRLYYERQKLRSKGQGHACLVIGKALETILLQLPEEGPLFPHLVTLKESKRSNYFWTKRVKAGLPDGIVLHSYRYAWAERAQSAGMPMREAMAHLGHGSKAVHRAYAKAADRVTMPLEYYEEQASKKLIDLSAELAKQNHAVA
;
A
#
# COMPACT_ATOMS: atom_id res chain seq x y z
N MET A 1 -93.26 24.89 -15.95
CA MET A 1 -92.59 24.01 -16.93
C MET A 1 -91.18 23.86 -16.51
N GLY A 2 -90.87 22.72 -15.91
CA GLY A 2 -89.66 22.45 -15.28
C GLY A 2 -88.57 21.92 -16.23
N ASN A 3 -87.32 22.14 -15.92
CA ASN A 3 -86.31 21.33 -16.43
C ASN A 3 -85.21 21.09 -15.36
N SER A 4 -85.22 19.86 -14.89
CA SER A 4 -84.30 19.33 -13.87
C SER A 4 -82.95 18.97 -14.54
N GLY A 5 -81.90 19.71 -14.20
CA GLY A 5 -80.60 19.41 -14.57
C GLY A 5 -79.95 18.37 -13.61
N GLN A 6 -79.64 17.18 -14.11
CA GLN A 6 -78.90 16.16 -13.42
C GLN A 6 -77.41 16.57 -13.27
N ALA A 7 -76.95 16.67 -12.03
CA ALA A 7 -75.52 16.80 -11.72
C ALA A 7 -74.79 15.48 -11.96
N GLY A 8 -73.84 15.48 -12.90
CA GLY A 8 -72.96 14.36 -13.17
C GLY A 8 -71.98 14.09 -12.01
N LEU A 9 -72.03 12.91 -11.47
CA LEU A 9 -71.12 12.39 -10.48
C LEU A 9 -69.71 12.31 -11.10
N HIS A 10 -68.81 13.13 -10.63
CA HIS A 10 -67.39 13.11 -10.96
C HIS A 10 -66.79 11.84 -10.37
N ASN A 11 -66.37 10.93 -11.24
CA ASN A 11 -65.66 9.71 -10.87
C ASN A 11 -64.24 10.11 -10.42
N PRO A 12 -63.73 9.73 -9.22
CA PRO A 12 -62.37 10.08 -8.82
C PRO A 12 -61.40 9.33 -9.72
N GLU A 13 -60.53 10.09 -10.36
CA GLU A 13 -59.41 9.58 -11.15
C GLU A 13 -58.63 8.53 -10.36
N LYS A 14 -58.54 7.34 -10.90
CA LYS A 14 -57.66 6.28 -10.39
C LYS A 14 -56.23 6.75 -10.46
N THR A 15 -55.67 7.13 -9.32
CA THR A 15 -54.25 7.36 -9.17
C THR A 15 -53.48 6.16 -9.71
N PRO A 16 -52.48 6.31 -10.61
CA PRO A 16 -51.74 5.19 -11.14
C PRO A 16 -51.03 4.47 -9.98
N THR A 17 -51.35 3.20 -9.80
CA THR A 17 -50.70 2.33 -8.81
C THR A 17 -49.28 2.11 -9.27
N VAL A 18 -48.32 2.84 -8.70
CA VAL A 18 -46.90 2.64 -8.93
C VAL A 18 -46.55 1.21 -8.47
N GLN A 19 -46.22 0.33 -9.40
CA GLN A 19 -45.81 -1.04 -9.06
C GLN A 19 -44.58 -0.99 -8.13
N ALA A 20 -44.72 -1.66 -6.97
CA ALA A 20 -43.63 -1.74 -6.00
C ALA A 20 -42.40 -2.43 -6.62
N ARG A 21 -41.27 -1.74 -6.64
CA ARG A 21 -40.03 -2.25 -7.22
C ARG A 21 -39.46 -3.42 -6.46
N TYR A 22 -39.64 -3.47 -5.15
CA TYR A 22 -39.14 -4.54 -4.30
C TYR A 22 -40.27 -5.39 -3.74
N ARG A 23 -40.02 -6.73 -3.72
CA ARG A 23 -40.91 -7.71 -3.06
C ARG A 23 -40.16 -8.48 -1.99
N ILE A 24 -40.91 -8.97 -0.98
CA ILE A 24 -40.31 -9.77 0.08
C ILE A 24 -39.95 -11.15 -0.47
N TYR A 25 -38.78 -11.61 -0.11
CA TYR A 25 -38.27 -12.93 -0.47
C TYR A 25 -37.71 -13.64 0.76
N ARG A 26 -37.95 -14.94 0.86
CA ARG A 26 -37.41 -15.82 1.89
C ARG A 26 -36.98 -17.14 1.23
N ARG A 27 -35.79 -17.65 1.53
CA ARG A 27 -35.35 -18.97 1.04
C ARG A 27 -36.26 -20.08 1.63
N SER A 28 -36.88 -20.89 0.79
CA SER A 28 -37.86 -21.93 1.16
C SER A 28 -37.29 -23.02 2.08
N ASN A 29 -36.03 -23.35 2.01
CA ASN A 29 -35.39 -24.47 2.72
C ASN A 29 -34.93 -24.15 4.16
N ARG A 30 -35.22 -22.98 4.72
CA ARG A 30 -34.86 -22.64 6.11
C ARG A 30 -35.99 -21.89 6.80
N SER A 31 -36.76 -22.61 7.63
CA SER A 31 -37.89 -22.06 8.39
C SER A 31 -37.52 -20.91 9.35
N ARG A 32 -36.22 -20.66 9.60
CA ARG A 32 -35.71 -19.59 10.49
C ARG A 32 -34.77 -18.60 9.79
N GLY A 33 -34.81 -18.48 8.47
CA GLY A 33 -33.90 -17.61 7.70
C GLY A 33 -34.30 -16.12 7.73
N THR A 34 -33.32 -15.27 7.48
CA THR A 34 -33.48 -13.82 7.29
C THR A 34 -34.34 -13.51 6.07
N TYR A 35 -35.13 -12.43 6.12
CA TYR A 35 -35.89 -11.90 5.00
C TYR A 35 -35.00 -11.06 4.07
N TYR A 36 -35.36 -11.04 2.78
CA TYR A 36 -34.65 -10.30 1.73
C TYR A 36 -35.65 -9.43 0.95
N ALA A 37 -35.21 -8.27 0.50
CA ALA A 37 -35.87 -7.51 -0.55
C ALA A 37 -35.36 -7.97 -1.91
N GLN A 38 -36.22 -8.42 -2.78
CA GLN A 38 -35.90 -8.78 -4.16
C GLN A 38 -36.36 -7.67 -5.10
N ASP A 39 -35.42 -7.12 -5.87
CA ASP A 39 -35.72 -6.20 -6.97
C ASP A 39 -36.43 -6.97 -8.09
N VAL A 40 -37.64 -6.52 -8.44
CA VAL A 40 -38.48 -7.20 -9.45
C VAL A 40 -37.91 -7.05 -10.85
N THR A 41 -37.16 -5.96 -11.11
CA THR A 41 -36.59 -5.66 -12.43
C THR A 41 -35.30 -6.43 -12.68
N THR A 42 -34.40 -6.49 -11.67
CA THR A 42 -33.07 -7.07 -11.83
C THR A 42 -32.95 -8.48 -11.24
N GLY A 43 -33.93 -8.92 -10.45
CA GLY A 43 -33.88 -10.17 -9.70
C GLY A 43 -32.88 -10.19 -8.55
N SER A 44 -32.15 -9.10 -8.32
CA SER A 44 -31.16 -8.99 -7.24
C SER A 44 -31.82 -9.05 -5.87
N ARG A 45 -31.10 -9.60 -4.87
CA ARG A 45 -31.64 -9.79 -3.52
C ARG A 45 -30.70 -9.12 -2.50
N GLU A 46 -31.28 -8.35 -1.59
CA GLU A 46 -30.59 -7.67 -0.51
C GLU A 46 -31.21 -8.09 0.83
N SER A 47 -30.37 -8.42 1.81
CA SER A 47 -30.86 -8.82 3.14
C SER A 47 -31.50 -7.65 3.84
N LEU A 48 -32.66 -7.89 4.47
CA LEU A 48 -33.33 -6.92 5.35
C LEU A 48 -32.83 -7.00 6.80
N GLY A 49 -31.86 -7.85 7.10
CA GLY A 49 -31.23 -7.95 8.42
C GLY A 49 -32.12 -8.57 9.52
N THR A 50 -33.38 -8.86 9.25
CA THR A 50 -34.32 -9.36 10.24
C THR A 50 -34.92 -10.71 9.90
N LYS A 51 -35.31 -11.47 10.95
CA LYS A 51 -36.05 -12.72 10.87
C LYS A 51 -37.55 -12.52 11.18
N ASN A 52 -37.94 -11.33 11.64
CA ASN A 52 -39.30 -10.96 11.97
C ASN A 52 -40.03 -10.51 10.68
N LYS A 53 -41.17 -11.15 10.38
CA LYS A 53 -41.97 -10.88 9.19
C LYS A 53 -42.55 -9.45 9.18
N THR A 54 -43.03 -9.00 10.32
CA THR A 54 -43.65 -7.67 10.44
C THR A 54 -42.62 -6.56 10.26
N GLU A 55 -41.45 -6.73 10.84
CA GLU A 55 -40.32 -5.81 10.68
C GLU A 55 -39.80 -5.83 9.22
N ALA A 56 -39.70 -7.00 8.62
CA ALA A 56 -39.30 -7.15 7.21
C ALA A 56 -40.28 -6.44 6.26
N GLN A 57 -41.57 -6.50 6.56
CA GLN A 57 -42.61 -5.80 5.77
C GLN A 57 -42.48 -4.29 5.91
N LYS A 58 -42.27 -3.77 7.13
CA LYS A 58 -42.03 -2.33 7.36
C LYS A 58 -40.79 -1.84 6.62
N LEU A 59 -39.69 -2.59 6.69
CA LEU A 59 -38.45 -2.26 5.98
C LEU A 59 -38.62 -2.31 4.46
N LEU A 60 -39.39 -3.28 3.94
CA LEU A 60 -39.68 -3.37 2.53
C LEU A 60 -40.53 -2.20 2.05
N GLN A 61 -41.59 -1.83 2.83
CA GLN A 61 -42.42 -0.69 2.54
C GLN A 61 -41.62 0.60 2.51
N ALA A 62 -40.80 0.86 3.54
CA ALA A 62 -39.90 2.01 3.58
C ALA A 62 -38.96 2.05 2.39
N LYS A 63 -38.46 0.87 1.94
CA LYS A 63 -37.57 0.78 0.77
C LYS A 63 -38.31 1.13 -0.53
N ASN A 64 -39.54 0.72 -0.70
CA ASN A 64 -40.36 1.06 -1.85
C ASN A 64 -40.77 2.57 -1.83
N GLU A 65 -41.15 3.11 -0.68
CA GLU A 65 -41.45 4.53 -0.50
C GLU A 65 -40.22 5.41 -0.78
N ALA A 66 -39.01 4.98 -0.36
CA ALA A 66 -37.77 5.69 -0.64
C ALA A 66 -37.47 5.80 -2.15
N GLN A 67 -37.95 4.86 -2.97
CA GLN A 67 -37.88 4.95 -4.43
C GLN A 67 -38.83 5.96 -5.03
N ILE A 68 -40.00 6.12 -4.44
CA ILE A 68 -41.05 7.06 -4.91
C ILE A 68 -40.71 8.49 -4.49
N GLN A 69 -40.13 8.65 -3.31
CA GLN A 69 -39.77 9.96 -2.74
C GLN A 69 -38.31 10.00 -2.26
N PRO A 70 -37.32 9.90 -3.16
CA PRO A 70 -35.91 9.75 -2.77
C PRO A 70 -35.35 10.98 -2.03
N VAL A 71 -35.90 12.17 -2.28
CA VAL A 71 -35.47 13.42 -1.61
C VAL A 71 -35.96 13.43 -0.18
N LEU A 72 -37.26 13.17 0.05
CA LEU A 72 -37.87 13.14 1.39
C LEU A 72 -37.19 12.04 2.26
N SER A 73 -37.03 10.85 1.71
CA SER A 73 -36.39 9.74 2.43
C SER A 73 -34.95 10.05 2.83
N ARG A 74 -34.20 10.76 1.98
CA ARG A 74 -32.87 11.24 2.31
C ARG A 74 -32.87 12.24 3.46
N GLU A 75 -33.78 13.18 3.44
CA GLU A 75 -33.86 14.19 4.50
C GLU A 75 -34.30 13.57 5.83
N LEU A 76 -35.27 12.66 5.83
CA LEU A 76 -35.68 11.89 7.02
C LEU A 76 -34.53 11.04 7.59
N ALA A 77 -33.75 10.38 6.72
CA ALA A 77 -32.57 9.63 7.15
C ALA A 77 -31.51 10.55 7.81
N LYS A 78 -31.32 11.75 7.27
CA LYS A 78 -30.42 12.75 7.86
C LYS A 78 -30.89 13.17 9.26
N VAL A 79 -32.18 13.45 9.43
CA VAL A 79 -32.76 13.83 10.74
C VAL A 79 -32.58 12.72 11.76
N TYR A 80 -32.85 11.46 11.37
CA TYR A 80 -32.67 10.30 12.26
C TYR A 80 -31.24 10.12 12.69
N LEU A 81 -30.30 10.19 11.74
CA LEU A 81 -28.86 10.05 12.03
C LEU A 81 -28.34 11.22 12.88
N HIS A 82 -28.89 12.42 12.68
CA HIS A 82 -28.48 13.59 13.46
C HIS A 82 -28.97 13.50 14.93
N THR A 83 -30.04 12.76 15.22
CA THR A 83 -30.48 12.50 16.60
C THR A 83 -29.54 11.56 17.34
N GLN A 84 -28.89 10.64 16.63
CA GLN A 84 -27.93 9.69 17.20
C GLN A 84 -26.52 10.32 17.34
N ASP A 85 -26.16 11.20 16.40
CA ASP A 85 -24.86 11.87 16.33
C ASP A 85 -25.03 13.30 15.82
N PRO A 86 -25.06 14.32 16.71
CA PRO A 86 -25.29 15.71 16.35
C PRO A 86 -24.37 16.26 15.28
N ASP A 87 -23.13 15.74 15.19
CA ASP A 87 -22.13 16.17 14.22
C ASP A 87 -22.23 15.45 12.88
N PHE A 88 -23.07 14.43 12.76
CA PHE A 88 -23.17 13.59 11.54
C PHE A 88 -23.43 14.41 10.27
N GLY A 89 -24.25 15.45 10.37
CA GLY A 89 -24.60 16.33 9.24
C GLY A 89 -23.54 17.37 8.88
N THR A 90 -22.61 17.64 9.79
CA THR A 90 -21.63 18.76 9.66
C THR A 90 -20.21 18.32 9.36
N ARG A 91 -19.84 17.07 9.71
CA ARG A 91 -18.48 16.54 9.51
C ARG A 91 -18.03 16.62 8.06
N THR A 92 -16.81 17.02 7.89
CA THR A 92 -16.12 17.16 6.60
C THR A 92 -14.99 16.15 6.44
N TRP A 93 -14.46 16.02 5.23
CA TRP A 93 -13.25 15.22 4.99
C TRP A 93 -12.03 15.78 5.73
N LEU A 94 -12.02 17.08 6.04
CA LEU A 94 -10.96 17.67 6.84
C LEU A 94 -10.97 17.16 8.29
N ASP A 95 -12.15 16.88 8.85
CA ASP A 95 -12.26 16.35 10.21
C ASP A 95 -11.70 14.92 10.29
N VAL A 96 -11.99 14.08 9.29
CA VAL A 96 -11.34 12.76 9.15
C VAL A 96 -9.83 12.90 9.01
N ALA A 97 -9.37 13.87 8.20
CA ALA A 97 -7.96 14.11 7.96
C ALA A 97 -7.23 14.55 9.23
N ARG A 98 -7.84 15.38 10.07
CA ARG A 98 -7.27 15.80 11.38
C ARG A 98 -7.01 14.61 12.30
N LEU A 99 -7.95 13.68 12.39
CA LEU A 99 -7.78 12.46 13.20
C LEU A 99 -6.61 11.59 12.69
N ILE A 100 -6.45 11.49 11.38
CA ILE A 100 -5.34 10.74 10.79
C ILE A 100 -4.01 11.47 11.03
N ASP A 101 -3.97 12.79 10.86
CA ASP A 101 -2.76 13.61 11.05
C ASP A 101 -2.20 13.51 12.47
N THR A 102 -3.07 13.40 13.48
CA THR A 102 -2.66 13.20 14.88
C THR A 102 -1.99 11.84 15.13
N SER A 103 -2.32 10.82 14.33
CA SER A 103 -1.74 9.49 14.43
C SER A 103 -0.44 9.30 13.64
N TYR A 104 -0.01 10.30 12.87
CA TYR A 104 1.16 10.23 12.02
C TYR A 104 2.32 11.04 12.57
N ASP A 105 3.54 10.50 12.38
CA ASP A 105 4.80 11.13 12.75
C ASP A 105 5.76 11.29 11.57
N GLY A 106 6.75 12.16 11.74
CA GLY A 106 7.89 12.33 10.86
C GLY A 106 7.54 12.52 9.38
N ASN A 107 8.17 11.73 8.54
CA ASN A 107 7.97 11.80 7.08
C ASN A 107 6.57 11.41 6.62
N THR A 108 5.90 10.51 7.35
CA THR A 108 4.53 10.10 7.03
C THR A 108 3.57 11.27 7.21
N LYS A 109 3.67 11.97 8.32
CA LYS A 109 2.90 13.19 8.61
C LYS A 109 3.14 14.26 7.55
N THR A 110 4.40 14.55 7.25
CA THR A 110 4.78 15.54 6.22
C THR A 110 4.18 15.21 4.84
N ARG A 111 4.20 13.95 4.43
CA ARG A 111 3.59 13.50 3.16
C ARG A 111 2.09 13.63 3.17
N PHE A 112 1.44 13.29 4.28
CA PHE A 112 0.00 13.41 4.43
C PHE A 112 -0.44 14.87 4.38
N GLN A 113 0.25 15.76 5.08
CA GLN A 113 -0.03 17.21 5.04
C GLN A 113 0.16 17.82 3.65
N LYS A 114 1.18 17.36 2.89
CA LYS A 114 1.34 17.75 1.47
C LYS A 114 0.18 17.27 0.61
N PHE A 115 -0.33 16.06 0.85
CA PHE A 115 -1.51 15.56 0.17
C PHE A 115 -2.73 16.43 0.46
N LEU A 116 -3.01 16.78 1.71
CA LEU A 116 -4.15 17.63 2.08
C LEU A 116 -4.11 19.02 1.42
N LYS A 117 -2.92 19.59 1.24
CA LYS A 117 -2.70 20.88 0.58
C LYS A 117 -2.70 20.78 -0.95
N SER A 118 -2.72 19.57 -1.51
CA SER A 118 -2.61 19.39 -2.96
C SER A 118 -3.90 19.83 -3.68
N HIS A 119 -3.73 20.41 -4.86
CA HIS A 119 -4.84 20.95 -5.64
C HIS A 119 -5.97 19.94 -5.92
N PRO A 120 -5.71 18.66 -6.25
CA PRO A 120 -6.76 17.69 -6.53
C PRO A 120 -7.75 17.48 -5.40
N VAL A 121 -7.30 17.50 -4.14
CA VAL A 121 -8.12 17.17 -2.98
C VAL A 121 -8.64 18.38 -2.20
N ARG A 122 -8.10 19.57 -2.46
CA ARG A 122 -8.38 20.77 -1.67
C ARG A 122 -9.88 21.08 -1.55
N ARG A 123 -10.65 20.92 -2.65
CA ARG A 123 -12.10 21.14 -2.64
C ARG A 123 -12.84 20.05 -1.87
N LEU A 124 -12.33 18.82 -1.92
CA LEU A 124 -12.95 17.70 -1.22
C LEU A 124 -12.83 17.85 0.29
N MET A 125 -11.73 18.42 0.80
CA MET A 125 -11.51 18.54 2.25
C MET A 125 -12.60 19.34 2.98
N SER A 126 -13.14 20.38 2.38
CA SER A 126 -14.24 21.19 2.94
C SER A 126 -15.62 20.62 2.70
N ARG A 127 -15.76 19.56 1.89
CA ARG A 127 -17.05 18.97 1.58
C ARG A 127 -17.55 18.11 2.74
N ARG A 128 -18.83 18.19 3.04
CA ARG A 128 -19.46 17.35 4.07
C ARG A 128 -19.47 15.90 3.63
N LEU A 129 -19.24 15.00 4.58
CA LEU A 129 -19.21 13.55 4.33
C LEU A 129 -20.52 13.05 3.75
N ILE A 130 -21.63 13.48 4.34
CA ILE A 130 -22.99 13.08 3.95
C ILE A 130 -23.40 13.57 2.54
N GLU A 131 -22.78 14.62 2.04
CA GLU A 131 -23.06 15.21 0.73
C GLU A 131 -22.11 14.69 -0.35
N THR A 132 -21.12 13.88 0.02
CA THR A 132 -20.11 13.41 -0.91
C THR A 132 -20.65 12.29 -1.78
N SER A 133 -20.50 12.46 -3.08
CA SER A 133 -20.90 11.51 -4.11
C SER A 133 -19.69 10.82 -4.75
N ALA A 134 -19.93 9.75 -5.49
CA ALA A 134 -18.89 9.08 -6.28
C ALA A 134 -18.21 10.03 -7.27
N SER A 135 -18.96 10.97 -7.87
CA SER A 135 -18.41 11.94 -8.82
C SER A 135 -17.39 12.89 -8.18
N ASP A 136 -17.53 13.22 -6.90
CA ASP A 136 -16.55 14.05 -6.18
C ASP A 136 -15.20 13.37 -6.09
N PHE A 137 -15.17 12.07 -5.77
CA PHE A 137 -13.95 11.28 -5.74
C PHE A 137 -13.36 11.06 -7.14
N LEU A 138 -14.21 10.76 -8.12
CA LEU A 138 -13.76 10.56 -9.50
C LEU A 138 -13.15 11.85 -10.09
N SER A 139 -13.69 13.02 -9.74
CA SER A 139 -13.12 14.30 -10.16
C SER A 139 -11.71 14.55 -9.61
N VAL A 140 -11.42 14.07 -8.38
CA VAL A 140 -10.06 14.11 -7.82
C VAL A 140 -9.10 13.27 -8.68
N PHE A 141 -9.51 12.07 -9.09
CA PHE A 141 -8.65 11.19 -9.90
C PHE A 141 -8.47 11.67 -11.34
N SER A 142 -9.45 12.38 -11.90
CA SER A 142 -9.35 12.95 -13.25
C SER A 142 -8.42 14.17 -13.33
N HIS A 143 -7.99 14.70 -12.18
CA HIS A 143 -7.10 15.86 -12.16
C HIS A 143 -5.68 15.49 -12.62
N PRO A 144 -5.03 16.26 -13.52
CA PRO A 144 -3.71 15.92 -14.08
C PRO A 144 -2.59 15.73 -13.04
N ARG A 145 -2.73 16.37 -11.87
CA ARG A 145 -1.77 16.23 -10.76
C ARG A 145 -2.11 15.12 -9.78
N ALA A 146 -3.20 14.37 -10.02
CA ALA A 146 -3.54 13.22 -9.19
C ALA A 146 -2.70 12.02 -9.61
N GLY A 147 -1.97 11.46 -8.66
CA GLY A 147 -1.10 10.31 -8.88
C GLY A 147 -1.42 9.14 -7.93
N VAL A 148 -0.55 8.15 -7.95
CA VAL A 148 -0.64 6.97 -7.06
C VAL A 148 -0.78 7.39 -5.60
N SER A 149 0.01 8.37 -5.15
CA SER A 149 -0.04 8.86 -3.76
C SER A 149 -1.41 9.45 -3.42
N THR A 150 -2.03 10.22 -4.33
CA THR A 150 -3.39 10.75 -4.14
C THR A 150 -4.40 9.63 -3.95
N ASN A 151 -4.34 8.59 -4.78
CA ASN A 151 -5.23 7.43 -4.68
C ASN A 151 -5.06 6.70 -3.34
N VAL A 152 -3.81 6.42 -2.93
CA VAL A 152 -3.53 5.74 -1.66
C VAL A 152 -4.05 6.54 -0.47
N GLN A 153 -3.76 7.84 -0.41
CA GLN A 153 -4.17 8.69 0.71
C GLN A 153 -5.69 8.89 0.76
N LEU A 154 -6.34 9.02 -0.40
CA LEU A 154 -7.79 9.15 -0.45
C LEU A 154 -8.51 7.86 -0.01
N ARG A 155 -7.93 6.68 -0.31
CA ARG A 155 -8.42 5.40 0.23
C ARG A 155 -8.29 5.32 1.76
N ILE A 156 -7.18 5.81 2.30
CA ILE A 156 -6.98 5.84 3.75
C ILE A 156 -8.04 6.73 4.42
N LEU A 157 -8.26 7.94 3.89
CA LEU A 157 -9.32 8.83 4.36
C LEU A 157 -10.70 8.16 4.30
N HIS A 158 -11.04 7.60 3.16
CA HIS A 158 -12.34 6.94 2.93
C HIS A 158 -12.57 5.76 3.90
N ASN A 159 -11.57 4.88 4.04
CA ASN A 159 -11.68 3.73 4.92
C ASN A 159 -11.77 4.19 6.39
N ARG A 160 -11.01 5.23 6.78
CA ARG A 160 -11.09 5.76 8.13
C ARG A 160 -12.48 6.34 8.45
N ALA A 161 -13.09 7.02 7.49
CA ALA A 161 -14.47 7.52 7.66
C ALA A 161 -15.51 6.38 7.78
N LEU A 162 -15.28 5.26 7.08
CA LEU A 162 -16.09 4.04 7.22
C LEU A 162 -15.87 3.35 8.57
N ASP A 163 -14.61 3.19 9.00
CA ASP A 163 -14.26 2.54 10.27
C ASP A 163 -14.80 3.32 11.48
N LEU A 164 -14.96 4.64 11.34
CA LEU A 164 -15.58 5.53 12.34
C LEU A 164 -17.10 5.61 12.24
N GLU A 165 -17.71 4.91 11.28
CA GLU A 165 -19.14 4.99 10.98
C GLU A 165 -19.63 6.41 10.63
N TRP A 166 -18.71 7.32 10.28
CA TRP A 166 -19.03 8.68 9.84
C TRP A 166 -19.61 8.72 8.43
N ILE A 167 -19.41 7.66 7.66
CA ILE A 167 -20.15 7.35 6.44
C ILE A 167 -20.67 5.91 6.54
N LEU A 168 -21.95 5.71 6.27
CA LEU A 168 -22.61 4.41 6.45
C LEU A 168 -22.34 3.43 5.31
N LYS A 169 -21.93 3.93 4.15
CA LYS A 169 -21.62 3.14 2.96
C LYS A 169 -20.44 3.73 2.20
N PRO A 170 -19.71 2.92 1.47
CA PRO A 170 -18.61 3.42 0.65
C PRO A 170 -19.08 4.46 -0.37
N VAL A 171 -18.34 5.59 -0.45
CA VAL A 171 -18.55 6.60 -1.50
C VAL A 171 -18.23 6.01 -2.88
N LEU A 172 -17.16 5.19 -2.96
CA LEU A 172 -16.83 4.40 -4.14
C LEU A 172 -16.79 2.91 -3.79
N SER A 173 -17.49 2.09 -4.56
CA SER A 173 -17.37 0.64 -4.45
C SER A 173 -15.94 0.17 -4.73
N ARG A 174 -15.55 -0.98 -4.21
CA ARG A 174 -14.19 -1.54 -4.42
C ARG A 174 -13.80 -1.61 -5.89
N ARG A 175 -14.75 -1.87 -6.80
CA ARG A 175 -14.52 -1.98 -8.25
C ARG A 175 -14.38 -0.61 -8.93
N ALA A 176 -14.98 0.44 -8.38
CA ALA A 176 -14.96 1.79 -8.94
C ALA A 176 -13.65 2.56 -8.63
N TRP A 177 -12.85 2.09 -7.67
CA TRP A 177 -11.57 2.70 -7.39
C TRP A 177 -10.59 2.49 -8.54
N PRO A 178 -9.90 3.54 -9.01
CA PRO A 178 -8.85 3.39 -10.03
C PRO A 178 -7.77 2.42 -9.56
N LYS A 179 -7.31 1.56 -10.47
CA LYS A 179 -6.21 0.62 -10.18
C LYS A 179 -4.92 1.39 -9.91
N ILE A 180 -4.27 1.08 -8.80
CA ILE A 180 -2.95 1.61 -8.48
C ILE A 180 -1.92 0.86 -9.32
N ARG A 181 -1.23 1.59 -10.21
CA ARG A 181 -0.14 1.04 -11.01
C ARG A 181 1.14 1.77 -10.63
N TYR A 182 2.05 1.07 -9.98
CA TYR A 182 3.39 1.60 -9.73
C TYR A 182 4.23 1.46 -11.01
N ALA A 183 5.04 2.48 -11.29
CA ALA A 183 6.04 2.37 -12.35
C ALA A 183 6.96 1.18 -12.07
N SER A 184 7.26 0.39 -13.10
CA SER A 184 8.26 -0.68 -12.98
C SER A 184 9.62 -0.04 -12.68
N ARG A 185 10.33 -0.60 -11.71
CA ARG A 185 11.70 -0.21 -11.37
C ARG A 185 12.60 -1.41 -11.59
N HIS A 186 13.81 -1.15 -12.04
CA HIS A 186 14.82 -2.15 -12.33
C HIS A 186 16.08 -1.86 -11.53
N GLY A 187 16.88 -2.89 -11.33
CA GLY A 187 18.23 -2.76 -10.82
C GLY A 187 19.14 -2.00 -11.81
N ILE A 188 20.17 -1.39 -11.29
CA ILE A 188 21.29 -0.91 -12.11
C ILE A 188 22.14 -2.11 -12.50
N THR A 189 22.55 -2.23 -13.78
CA THR A 189 23.44 -3.32 -14.20
C THR A 189 24.88 -3.04 -13.76
N ARG A 190 25.77 -4.05 -13.87
CA ARG A 190 27.20 -3.89 -13.57
C ARG A 190 27.84 -2.82 -14.46
N GLU A 191 27.57 -2.85 -15.74
CA GLU A 191 28.12 -1.92 -16.74
C GLU A 191 27.66 -0.48 -16.46
N GLN A 192 26.39 -0.33 -16.07
CA GLN A 192 25.81 0.95 -15.68
C GLN A 192 26.41 1.47 -14.37
N HIS A 193 26.63 0.60 -13.39
CA HIS A 193 27.29 0.95 -12.13
C HIS A 193 28.72 1.44 -12.40
N GLU A 194 29.50 0.71 -13.17
CA GLU A 194 30.87 1.08 -13.57
C GLU A 194 30.88 2.43 -14.34
N ALA A 195 29.90 2.65 -15.22
CA ALA A 195 29.77 3.92 -15.94
C ALA A 195 29.53 5.10 -14.97
N VAL A 196 28.71 4.89 -13.93
CA VAL A 196 28.50 5.91 -12.87
C VAL A 196 29.79 6.17 -12.10
N LEU A 197 30.54 5.13 -11.73
CA LEU A 197 31.82 5.27 -11.02
C LEU A 197 32.84 6.06 -11.84
N ARG A 198 32.98 5.77 -13.15
CA ARG A 198 33.90 6.49 -14.05
C ARG A 198 33.65 8.00 -14.10
N VAL A 199 32.40 8.43 -14.03
CA VAL A 199 32.03 9.86 -14.07
C VAL A 199 31.91 10.51 -12.69
N THR A 200 32.23 9.78 -11.62
CA THR A 200 32.17 10.23 -10.23
C THR A 200 33.58 10.51 -9.70
N PRO A 201 34.10 11.76 -9.73
CA PRO A 201 35.47 12.07 -9.32
C PRO A 201 35.63 12.05 -7.78
N ASN A 202 34.56 12.34 -7.03
CA ASN A 202 34.62 12.38 -5.58
C ASN A 202 34.74 10.96 -5.00
N LYS A 203 35.83 10.71 -4.24
CA LYS A 203 36.16 9.42 -3.65
C LYS A 203 35.08 8.89 -2.71
N GLU A 204 34.55 9.76 -1.84
CA GLU A 204 33.53 9.38 -0.85
C GLU A 204 32.24 8.90 -1.54
N TYR A 205 31.77 9.59 -2.58
CA TYR A 205 30.63 9.14 -3.37
C TYR A 205 30.89 7.85 -4.15
N ARG A 206 32.11 7.65 -4.66
CA ARG A 206 32.47 6.40 -5.35
C ARG A 206 32.36 5.21 -4.39
N LEU A 207 33.02 5.30 -3.24
CA LEU A 207 32.97 4.24 -2.21
C LEU A 207 31.55 4.03 -1.67
N TYR A 208 30.78 5.10 -1.55
CA TYR A 208 29.36 5.01 -1.19
C TYR A 208 28.54 4.23 -2.23
N PHE A 209 28.73 4.47 -3.53
CA PHE A 209 28.03 3.72 -4.59
C PHE A 209 28.50 2.26 -4.65
N GLU A 210 29.77 2.00 -4.44
CA GLU A 210 30.31 0.65 -4.30
C GLU A 210 29.66 -0.10 -3.12
N LEU A 211 29.54 0.57 -1.98
CA LEU A 211 28.95 -0.04 -0.79
C LEU A 211 27.46 -0.33 -1.01
N LEU A 212 26.71 0.57 -1.67
CA LEU A 212 25.34 0.33 -2.07
C LEU A 212 25.19 -0.86 -3.01
N TRP A 213 26.15 -1.02 -3.97
CA TRP A 213 26.17 -2.15 -4.90
C TRP A 213 26.40 -3.48 -4.19
N HIS A 214 27.31 -3.53 -3.23
CA HIS A 214 27.65 -4.77 -2.53
C HIS A 214 26.67 -5.14 -1.42
N THR A 215 26.05 -4.15 -0.75
CA THR A 215 25.15 -4.40 0.38
C THR A 215 23.66 -4.37 0.03
N GLY A 216 23.27 -3.70 -1.05
CA GLY A 216 21.85 -3.42 -1.33
C GLY A 216 21.16 -2.60 -0.24
N GLY A 217 21.91 -1.97 0.66
CA GLY A 217 21.42 -1.16 1.76
C GLY A 217 20.61 0.06 1.28
N SER A 218 19.84 0.67 2.18
CA SER A 218 19.17 1.94 1.83
C SER A 218 20.19 3.08 1.80
N GLN A 219 19.88 4.12 1.02
CA GLN A 219 20.80 5.27 0.92
C GLN A 219 21.09 5.95 2.27
N THR A 220 20.15 5.89 3.21
CA THR A 220 20.32 6.51 4.53
C THR A 220 21.10 5.58 5.45
N ASP A 221 20.76 4.28 5.47
CA ASP A 221 21.46 3.31 6.32
C ASP A 221 22.95 3.27 5.97
N ILE A 222 23.29 3.21 4.67
CA ILE A 222 24.69 3.15 4.23
C ILE A 222 25.42 4.49 4.48
N ALA A 223 24.76 5.64 4.29
CA ALA A 223 25.39 6.93 4.56
C ALA A 223 25.63 7.19 6.07
N SER A 224 24.92 6.52 6.95
CA SER A 224 25.06 6.65 8.40
C SER A 224 25.96 5.60 9.07
N LEU A 225 26.61 4.74 8.29
CA LEU A 225 27.55 3.76 8.83
C LEU A 225 28.74 4.44 9.50
N THR A 226 29.20 3.83 10.58
CA THR A 226 30.37 4.23 11.34
C THR A 226 31.41 3.10 11.37
N ALA A 227 32.64 3.41 11.78
CA ALA A 227 33.69 2.40 11.90
C ALA A 227 33.35 1.35 12.96
N GLU A 228 32.61 1.74 13.99
CA GLU A 228 32.13 0.86 15.07
C GLU A 228 31.12 -0.18 14.59
N ASP A 229 30.49 0.05 13.43
CA ASP A 229 29.61 -0.93 12.79
C ASP A 229 30.38 -2.11 12.17
N ILE A 230 31.73 -2.04 12.09
CA ILE A 230 32.60 -3.05 11.49
C ILE A 230 33.30 -3.86 12.58
N ASP A 231 32.94 -5.11 12.70
CA ASP A 231 33.67 -6.07 13.52
C ASP A 231 34.69 -6.85 12.65
N TRP A 232 35.93 -6.41 12.69
CA TRP A 232 37.02 -7.04 11.94
C TRP A 232 37.39 -8.42 12.49
N GLY A 233 37.19 -8.66 13.80
CA GLY A 233 37.46 -9.93 14.46
C GLY A 233 36.57 -11.05 13.94
N THR A 234 35.28 -10.80 13.86
CA THR A 234 34.29 -11.76 13.32
C THR A 234 34.01 -11.55 11.83
N ARG A 235 34.65 -10.57 11.19
CA ARG A 235 34.45 -10.18 9.79
C ARG A 235 32.97 -9.90 9.48
N ARG A 236 32.34 -9.05 10.27
CA ARG A 236 30.91 -8.70 10.13
C ARG A 236 30.71 -7.21 10.12
N LEU A 237 29.77 -6.77 9.29
CA LEU A 237 29.24 -5.41 9.27
C LEU A 237 27.85 -5.43 9.89
N TYR A 238 27.68 -4.68 10.98
CA TYR A 238 26.42 -4.53 11.69
C TYR A 238 25.89 -3.13 11.44
N TYR A 239 24.60 -2.99 11.19
CA TYR A 239 23.96 -1.67 11.17
C TYR A 239 22.46 -1.75 11.45
N GLU A 240 21.91 -0.66 11.92
CA GLU A 240 20.48 -0.56 12.17
C GLU A 240 19.78 0.09 10.98
N ARG A 241 18.75 -0.60 10.44
CA ARG A 241 17.90 -0.06 9.40
C ARG A 241 16.89 0.93 10.01
N GLN A 242 17.11 2.21 9.80
CA GLN A 242 16.32 3.28 10.43
C GLN A 242 14.80 3.14 10.27
N LYS A 243 14.34 2.67 9.09
CA LYS A 243 12.89 2.45 8.84
C LYS A 243 12.29 1.29 9.64
N LEU A 244 13.08 0.37 10.14
CA LEU A 244 12.63 -0.82 10.87
C LEU A 244 12.90 -0.73 12.37
N ARG A 245 13.56 0.32 12.82
CA ARG A 245 13.92 0.58 14.22
C ARG A 245 12.70 0.49 15.14
N SER A 246 11.62 1.19 14.79
CA SER A 246 10.38 1.19 15.57
C SER A 246 9.66 -0.17 15.67
N LYS A 247 10.06 -1.13 14.82
CA LYS A 247 9.49 -2.50 14.77
C LYS A 247 10.37 -3.54 15.47
N GLY A 248 11.51 -3.15 16.05
CA GLY A 248 12.48 -4.08 16.63
C GLY A 248 13.15 -5.03 15.62
N GLN A 249 13.01 -4.78 14.32
CA GLN A 249 13.55 -5.62 13.24
C GLN A 249 14.64 -4.89 12.44
N GLY A 250 15.24 -3.87 13.03
CA GLY A 250 16.17 -2.95 12.37
C GLY A 250 17.55 -3.53 12.07
N HIS A 251 18.02 -4.52 12.80
CA HIS A 251 19.39 -4.98 12.71
C HIS A 251 19.69 -5.74 11.41
N ALA A 252 20.79 -5.36 10.76
CA ALA A 252 21.44 -6.08 9.67
C ALA A 252 22.79 -6.60 10.15
N CYS A 253 23.12 -7.82 9.79
CA CYS A 253 24.43 -8.43 10.01
C CYS A 253 24.90 -9.04 8.70
N LEU A 254 25.97 -8.52 8.12
CA LEU A 254 26.51 -8.95 6.85
C LEU A 254 27.92 -9.51 7.04
N VAL A 255 28.20 -10.65 6.44
CA VAL A 255 29.57 -11.17 6.39
C VAL A 255 30.40 -10.33 5.41
N ILE A 256 31.58 -9.90 5.84
CA ILE A 256 32.51 -9.13 5.02
C ILE A 256 33.29 -10.09 4.10
N GLY A 257 32.85 -10.15 2.84
CA GLY A 257 33.57 -10.83 1.77
C GLY A 257 34.70 -9.96 1.20
N LYS A 258 35.58 -10.54 0.37
CA LYS A 258 36.78 -9.85 -0.19
C LYS A 258 36.47 -8.50 -0.86
N ALA A 259 35.38 -8.42 -1.68
CA ALA A 259 35.05 -7.19 -2.37
C ALA A 259 34.60 -6.09 -1.38
N LEU A 260 33.81 -6.45 -0.38
CA LEU A 260 33.36 -5.50 0.67
C LEU A 260 34.54 -5.05 1.51
N GLU A 261 35.45 -5.95 1.89
CA GLU A 261 36.69 -5.65 2.62
C GLU A 261 37.54 -4.61 1.90
N THR A 262 37.78 -4.80 0.60
CA THR A 262 38.57 -3.85 -0.23
C THR A 262 37.97 -2.42 -0.20
N ILE A 263 36.66 -2.31 -0.10
CA ILE A 263 35.99 -1.01 0.00
C ILE A 263 36.14 -0.44 1.41
N LEU A 264 35.86 -1.25 2.43
CA LEU A 264 35.87 -0.81 3.83
C LEU A 264 37.25 -0.34 4.29
N LEU A 265 38.35 -1.00 3.83
CA LEU A 265 39.73 -0.60 4.11
C LEU A 265 40.13 0.78 3.52
N GLN A 266 39.32 1.36 2.64
CA GLN A 266 39.55 2.70 2.07
C GLN A 266 38.78 3.80 2.78
N LEU A 267 37.92 3.45 3.73
CA LEU A 267 37.07 4.33 4.52
C LEU A 267 37.74 4.70 5.84
N PRO A 268 37.26 5.73 6.56
CA PRO A 268 37.78 6.11 7.87
C PRO A 268 37.75 4.95 8.87
N GLU A 269 38.82 4.86 9.68
CA GLU A 269 38.95 3.83 10.74
C GLU A 269 38.21 4.21 12.03
N GLU A 270 37.79 5.47 12.19
CA GLU A 270 37.06 5.98 13.33
C GLU A 270 35.89 6.87 12.89
N GLY A 271 34.79 6.85 13.64
CA GLY A 271 33.61 7.67 13.40
C GLY A 271 32.86 7.35 12.09
N PRO A 272 32.18 8.35 11.48
CA PRO A 272 31.39 8.13 10.29
C PRO A 272 32.22 7.67 9.08
N LEU A 273 31.82 6.56 8.43
CA LEU A 273 32.45 6.08 7.21
C LEU A 273 32.31 7.07 6.03
N PHE A 274 31.25 7.87 6.05
CA PHE A 274 30.95 8.88 5.04
C PHE A 274 30.69 10.25 5.70
N PRO A 275 31.75 10.96 6.17
CA PRO A 275 31.62 12.18 6.99
C PRO A 275 30.83 13.30 6.33
N HIS A 276 30.97 13.49 5.02
CA HIS A 276 30.19 14.48 4.28
C HIS A 276 28.77 13.96 3.98
N LEU A 277 28.63 12.71 3.51
CA LEU A 277 27.33 12.19 3.07
C LEU A 277 26.33 12.02 4.20
N VAL A 278 26.78 11.73 5.43
CA VAL A 278 25.90 11.59 6.60
C VAL A 278 25.18 12.90 6.94
N THR A 279 25.80 14.04 6.70
CA THR A 279 25.21 15.36 6.95
C THR A 279 24.17 15.78 5.90
N LEU A 280 24.15 15.11 4.76
CA LEU A 280 23.26 15.45 3.65
C LEU A 280 21.88 14.82 3.80
N LYS A 281 20.84 15.59 3.42
CA LYS A 281 19.49 15.05 3.24
C LYS A 281 19.47 14.02 2.09
N GLU A 282 18.57 13.03 2.17
CA GLU A 282 18.37 12.03 1.12
C GLU A 282 18.23 12.64 -0.28
N SER A 283 17.52 13.75 -0.40
CA SER A 283 17.31 14.43 -1.70
C SER A 283 18.62 14.94 -2.31
N LYS A 284 19.59 15.38 -1.50
CA LYS A 284 20.89 15.85 -2.00
C LYS A 284 21.72 14.69 -2.55
N ARG A 285 21.77 13.56 -1.84
CA ARG A 285 22.44 12.35 -2.31
C ARG A 285 21.78 11.82 -3.60
N SER A 286 20.46 11.77 -3.66
CA SER A 286 19.71 11.36 -4.85
C SER A 286 19.93 12.32 -6.04
N ASN A 287 19.98 13.63 -5.82
CA ASN A 287 20.26 14.61 -6.87
C ASN A 287 21.70 14.48 -7.39
N TYR A 288 22.68 14.23 -6.52
CA TYR A 288 24.05 13.97 -6.97
C TYR A 288 24.11 12.74 -7.85
N PHE A 289 23.50 11.62 -7.44
CA PHE A 289 23.39 10.43 -8.28
C PHE A 289 22.71 10.72 -9.62
N TRP A 290 21.61 11.49 -9.61
CA TRP A 290 20.93 11.89 -10.83
C TRP A 290 21.88 12.60 -11.81
N THR A 291 22.69 13.56 -11.35
CA THR A 291 23.67 14.25 -12.21
C THR A 291 24.69 13.28 -12.79
N LYS A 292 25.15 12.28 -12.01
CA LYS A 292 26.10 11.27 -12.49
C LYS A 292 25.45 10.29 -13.46
N ARG A 293 24.20 9.89 -13.20
CA ARG A 293 23.39 9.08 -14.11
C ARG A 293 23.31 9.73 -15.49
N VAL A 294 22.91 11.00 -15.54
CA VAL A 294 22.81 11.76 -16.79
C VAL A 294 24.15 11.84 -17.49
N LYS A 295 25.23 12.17 -16.76
CA LYS A 295 26.59 12.24 -17.33
C LYS A 295 27.10 10.89 -17.85
N ALA A 296 26.66 9.79 -17.23
CA ALA A 296 26.99 8.42 -17.66
C ALA A 296 26.08 7.91 -18.80
N GLY A 297 25.11 8.69 -19.27
CA GLY A 297 24.20 8.30 -20.34
C GLY A 297 23.17 7.21 -19.95
N LEU A 298 22.87 7.04 -18.66
CA LEU A 298 21.97 6.01 -18.20
C LEU A 298 20.48 6.45 -18.38
N PRO A 299 19.56 5.50 -18.61
CA PRO A 299 18.13 5.77 -18.79
C PRO A 299 17.46 6.37 -17.55
N ASP A 300 16.35 7.09 -17.77
CA ASP A 300 15.60 7.81 -16.72
C ASP A 300 15.06 6.94 -15.59
N GLY A 301 14.80 5.67 -15.81
CA GLY A 301 14.30 4.74 -14.80
C GLY A 301 15.31 4.38 -13.71
N ILE A 302 16.61 4.62 -13.93
CA ILE A 302 17.67 4.32 -12.96
C ILE A 302 17.79 5.44 -11.93
N VAL A 303 17.60 5.10 -10.67
CA VAL A 303 17.67 6.00 -9.52
C VAL A 303 18.59 5.42 -8.45
N LEU A 304 18.98 6.21 -7.44
CA LEU A 304 19.86 5.72 -6.37
C LEU A 304 19.32 4.43 -5.70
N HIS A 305 18.00 4.30 -5.58
CA HIS A 305 17.38 3.08 -5.04
C HIS A 305 17.49 1.86 -5.96
N SER A 306 17.88 2.03 -7.23
CA SER A 306 18.12 0.93 -8.18
C SER A 306 19.25 -0.01 -7.74
N TYR A 307 20.18 0.43 -6.90
CA TYR A 307 21.18 -0.43 -6.27
C TYR A 307 20.55 -1.55 -5.45
N ARG A 308 19.49 -1.24 -4.73
CA ARG A 308 18.76 -2.22 -3.92
C ARG A 308 18.01 -3.24 -4.76
N TYR A 309 17.44 -2.80 -5.89
CA TYR A 309 16.86 -3.71 -6.88
C TYR A 309 17.94 -4.61 -7.50
N ALA A 310 19.06 -4.02 -7.92
CA ALA A 310 20.19 -4.76 -8.50
C ALA A 310 20.73 -5.84 -7.54
N TRP A 311 20.84 -5.54 -6.26
CA TRP A 311 21.26 -6.54 -5.28
C TRP A 311 20.25 -7.69 -5.18
N ALA A 312 18.93 -7.38 -5.10
CA ALA A 312 17.88 -8.39 -5.02
C ALA A 312 17.83 -9.29 -6.28
N GLU A 313 17.98 -8.68 -7.46
CA GLU A 313 18.00 -9.37 -8.73
C GLU A 313 19.23 -10.31 -8.82
N ARG A 314 20.43 -9.82 -8.47
CA ARG A 314 21.66 -10.62 -8.46
C ARG A 314 21.60 -11.75 -7.44
N ALA A 315 21.08 -11.49 -6.23
CA ALA A 315 20.91 -12.52 -5.21
C ALA A 315 19.98 -13.65 -5.70
N GLN A 316 18.88 -13.30 -6.35
CA GLN A 316 17.97 -14.29 -6.92
C GLN A 316 18.60 -15.05 -8.09
N SER A 317 19.28 -14.37 -9.02
CA SER A 317 19.96 -15.01 -10.15
C SER A 317 21.11 -15.92 -9.70
N ALA A 318 21.78 -15.58 -8.59
CA ALA A 318 22.83 -16.40 -7.97
C ALA A 318 22.27 -17.59 -7.15
N GLY A 319 20.95 -17.76 -7.08
CA GLY A 319 20.33 -18.86 -6.32
C GLY A 319 20.31 -18.66 -4.80
N MET A 320 20.54 -17.44 -4.29
CA MET A 320 20.46 -17.18 -2.85
C MET A 320 19.05 -17.50 -2.33
N PRO A 321 18.91 -18.28 -1.22
CA PRO A 321 17.62 -18.59 -0.66
C PRO A 321 16.83 -17.32 -0.34
N MET A 322 15.54 -17.29 -0.76
CA MET A 322 14.69 -16.10 -0.59
C MET A 322 14.64 -15.62 0.87
N ARG A 323 14.66 -16.52 1.85
CA ARG A 323 14.64 -16.18 3.27
C ARG A 323 15.87 -15.36 3.67
N GLU A 324 17.03 -15.75 3.19
CA GLU A 324 18.30 -15.06 3.44
C GLU A 324 18.32 -13.69 2.76
N ALA A 325 17.95 -13.63 1.48
CA ALA A 325 17.84 -12.37 0.75
C ALA A 325 16.82 -11.39 1.39
N MET A 326 15.71 -11.90 1.89
CA MET A 326 14.74 -11.10 2.65
C MET A 326 15.32 -10.58 3.96
N ALA A 327 16.01 -11.41 4.72
CA ALA A 327 16.68 -11.03 5.97
C ALA A 327 17.75 -9.97 5.70
N HIS A 328 18.59 -10.19 4.68
CA HIS A 328 19.63 -9.25 4.26
C HIS A 328 19.06 -7.87 3.91
N LEU A 329 17.97 -7.80 3.15
CA LEU A 329 17.33 -6.54 2.78
C LEU A 329 16.34 -6.01 3.82
N GLY A 330 15.98 -6.76 4.85
CA GLY A 330 14.95 -6.39 5.82
C GLY A 330 13.54 -6.32 5.22
N HIS A 331 13.22 -7.23 4.31
CA HIS A 331 11.90 -7.30 3.70
C HIS A 331 10.94 -8.12 4.57
N GLY A 332 9.89 -7.49 5.11
CA GLY A 332 8.91 -8.15 5.99
C GLY A 332 7.93 -9.08 5.27
N SER A 333 7.90 -9.13 3.93
CA SER A 333 7.02 -10.03 3.19
C SER A 333 7.63 -10.52 1.88
N LYS A 334 7.24 -11.74 1.49
CA LYS A 334 7.63 -12.35 0.20
C LYS A 334 7.16 -11.52 -1.00
N ALA A 335 5.99 -10.88 -0.90
CA ALA A 335 5.45 -10.05 -1.97
C ALA A 335 6.32 -8.81 -2.23
N VAL A 336 6.78 -8.16 -1.17
CA VAL A 336 7.73 -7.03 -1.27
C VAL A 336 9.03 -7.50 -1.90
N HIS A 337 9.64 -8.59 -1.41
CA HIS A 337 10.90 -9.09 -1.95
C HIS A 337 10.80 -9.45 -3.45
N ARG A 338 9.73 -10.17 -3.84
CA ARG A 338 9.47 -10.50 -5.25
C ARG A 338 9.34 -9.28 -6.16
N ALA A 339 8.81 -8.17 -5.64
CA ALA A 339 8.74 -6.92 -6.40
C ALA A 339 10.13 -6.32 -6.66
N TYR A 340 11.09 -6.50 -5.75
CA TYR A 340 12.49 -6.07 -5.93
C TYR A 340 13.28 -6.98 -6.87
N ALA A 341 13.06 -8.27 -6.84
CA ALA A 341 13.76 -9.24 -7.67
C ALA A 341 12.99 -9.59 -8.96
N LYS A 342 12.06 -8.73 -9.39
CA LYS A 342 11.15 -9.04 -10.51
C LYS A 342 11.87 -9.23 -11.86
N ALA A 343 12.94 -8.48 -12.08
CA ALA A 343 13.70 -8.52 -13.32
C ALA A 343 14.84 -9.57 -13.31
N ALA A 344 15.01 -10.33 -12.21
CA ALA A 344 15.99 -11.38 -12.16
C ALA A 344 15.64 -12.51 -13.14
N ASP A 345 16.63 -12.97 -13.88
CA ASP A 345 16.50 -14.17 -14.70
C ASP A 345 16.27 -15.38 -13.79
N ARG A 346 15.20 -16.10 -14.04
CA ARG A 346 14.91 -17.35 -13.33
C ARG A 346 15.41 -18.52 -14.15
N VAL A 347 16.66 -18.87 -13.92
CA VAL A 347 17.19 -20.13 -14.42
C VAL A 347 16.72 -21.23 -13.46
N THR A 348 15.89 -22.13 -13.95
CA THR A 348 15.50 -23.34 -13.20
C THR A 348 16.46 -24.44 -13.59
N MET A 349 17.24 -24.90 -12.65
CA MET A 349 18.10 -26.06 -12.85
C MET A 349 17.24 -27.33 -12.95
N PRO A 350 17.68 -28.39 -13.66
CA PRO A 350 16.98 -29.64 -13.69
C PRO A 350 16.90 -30.28 -12.30
N LEU A 351 15.93 -31.17 -12.08
CA LEU A 351 15.68 -31.76 -10.77
C LEU A 351 16.93 -32.52 -10.26
N GLU A 352 17.63 -33.21 -11.16
CA GLU A 352 18.85 -33.97 -10.87
C GLU A 352 19.92 -33.11 -10.18
N TYR A 353 20.04 -31.84 -10.57
CA TYR A 353 20.97 -30.90 -9.91
C TYR A 353 20.64 -30.73 -8.42
N TYR A 354 19.37 -30.60 -8.08
CA TYR A 354 18.95 -30.43 -6.68
C TYR A 354 19.08 -31.72 -5.88
N GLU A 355 18.82 -32.88 -6.51
CA GLU A 355 18.99 -34.21 -5.91
C GLU A 355 20.46 -34.48 -5.58
N GLU A 356 21.38 -34.15 -6.49
CA GLU A 356 22.83 -34.24 -6.24
C GLU A 356 23.28 -33.32 -5.09
N GLN A 357 22.80 -32.09 -5.06
CA GLN A 357 23.14 -31.16 -3.96
C GLN A 357 22.63 -31.66 -2.61
N ALA A 358 21.42 -32.21 -2.56
CA ALA A 358 20.85 -32.83 -1.37
C ALA A 358 21.69 -34.02 -0.88
N SER A 359 22.10 -34.87 -1.80
CA SER A 359 22.92 -36.06 -1.52
C SER A 359 24.32 -35.66 -0.99
N LYS A 360 24.97 -34.66 -1.61
CA LYS A 360 26.28 -34.13 -1.14
C LYS A 360 26.16 -33.57 0.28
N LYS A 361 25.09 -32.81 0.57
CA LYS A 361 24.86 -32.23 1.88
C LYS A 361 24.63 -33.28 2.97
N LEU A 362 23.97 -34.41 2.63
CA LEU A 362 23.80 -35.55 3.54
C LEU A 362 25.10 -36.26 3.85
N ILE A 363 26.00 -36.44 2.85
CA ILE A 363 27.31 -37.04 3.01
C ILE A 363 28.20 -36.16 3.92
N ASP A 364 28.22 -34.84 3.71
CA ASP A 364 28.98 -33.90 4.53
C ASP A 364 28.50 -33.89 5.99
N LEU A 365 27.18 -33.90 6.22
CA LEU A 365 26.59 -33.98 7.56
C LEU A 365 26.94 -35.31 8.27
N SER A 366 26.89 -36.43 7.57
CA SER A 366 27.27 -37.74 8.13
C SER A 366 28.75 -37.84 8.47
N ALA A 367 29.61 -37.23 7.65
CA ALA A 367 31.04 -37.15 7.91
C ALA A 367 31.39 -36.25 9.12
N GLU A 368 30.63 -35.14 9.29
CA GLU A 368 30.80 -34.24 10.43
C GLU A 368 30.31 -34.87 11.75
N LEU A 369 29.17 -35.59 11.73
CA LEU A 369 28.65 -36.36 12.85
C LEU A 369 29.61 -37.50 13.24
N ALA A 370 30.21 -38.21 12.28
CA ALA A 370 31.18 -39.23 12.57
C ALA A 370 32.48 -38.67 13.23
N LYS A 371 32.94 -37.48 12.82
CA LYS A 371 34.05 -36.78 13.48
C LYS A 371 33.70 -36.34 14.93
N GLN A 372 32.49 -35.87 15.18
CA GLN A 372 32.06 -35.50 16.52
C GLN A 372 31.98 -36.73 17.45
N ASN A 373 31.47 -37.85 16.97
CA ASN A 373 31.41 -39.09 17.76
C ASN A 373 32.76 -39.68 18.08
N HIS A 374 33.79 -39.48 17.19
CA HIS A 374 35.18 -39.90 17.48
C HIS A 374 35.90 -38.93 18.44
N ALA A 375 35.43 -37.71 18.61
CA ALA A 375 36.02 -36.73 19.53
C ALA A 375 35.48 -36.85 20.95
N VAL A 376 34.43 -37.66 21.16
CA VAL A 376 33.76 -37.89 22.48
C VAL A 376 34.06 -39.28 23.04
N ALA A 377 34.67 -40.17 22.27
CA ALA A 377 35.19 -41.47 22.67
C ALA A 377 36.70 -41.40 23.01
#